data_2493af46d450ed9ee4997ba734b12ff7
#
_entry.id   2493af46d450ed9ee4997ba734b12ff7
#
_cell.length_a   1.000
_cell.length_b   1.000
_cell.length_c   1.000
_cell.angle_alpha   90.00
_cell.angle_beta   90.00
_cell.angle_gamma   90.00
#
_symmetry.space_group_name_H-M   'P 1'
#
loop_
_entity.id
_entity.type
_entity.pdbx_description
1 polymer ?
#
loop_
_entity_poly.entity_id
_entity_poly.type
_entity_poly.pdbx_seq_one_letter_code
_entity_poly.pdbx_strand_id
1 'polypeptide(L)'
;MQSDYIIMLAWPEGYVKAAGAWYDKIFSVNGKYRVGHSAAVLINSKESKAYYFDFGRYHTPVGYGRVRDEETDPDLVLPKVEIKSGEIVNLNEILVLLSKLKSTHGEGKLYASVLSKVDFLEPYNYAKKIQNKGMIKY
;
A
#
# COMPACT_ATOMS: atom_id res chain seq x y z
N MET A 1 15.01 -20.74 -12.17
CA MET A 1 13.63 -20.34 -11.85
C MET A 1 13.61 -18.87 -11.50
N GLN A 2 12.79 -18.09 -12.17
CA GLN A 2 12.65 -16.68 -11.88
C GLN A 2 11.81 -16.50 -10.61
N SER A 3 12.32 -15.77 -9.65
CA SER A 3 11.58 -15.48 -8.42
C SER A 3 10.79 -14.18 -8.56
N ASP A 4 9.69 -14.10 -7.84
CA ASP A 4 8.92 -12.88 -7.69
C ASP A 4 9.41 -12.08 -6.48
N TYR A 5 8.81 -10.92 -6.24
CA TYR A 5 9.22 -10.01 -5.18
C TYR A 5 8.03 -9.44 -4.44
N ILE A 6 8.24 -9.12 -3.18
CA ILE A 6 7.32 -8.30 -2.39
C ILE A 6 8.12 -7.13 -1.84
N ILE A 7 7.59 -5.92 -2.03
CA ILE A 7 8.12 -4.73 -1.39
C ILE A 7 7.18 -4.37 -0.25
N MET A 8 7.66 -4.50 0.98
CA MET A 8 6.92 -4.05 2.15
C MET A 8 7.18 -2.57 2.37
N LEU A 9 6.12 -1.79 2.50
CA LEU A 9 6.18 -0.34 2.61
C LEU A 9 5.62 0.12 3.95
N ALA A 10 6.27 1.12 4.53
CA ALA A 10 5.78 1.77 5.75
C ALA A 10 5.99 3.28 5.71
N TRP A 11 4.95 4.01 6.06
CA TRP A 11 4.99 5.45 6.33
C TRP A 11 4.69 5.65 7.83
N PRO A 12 5.73 5.67 8.71
CA PRO A 12 5.50 5.80 10.15
C PRO A 12 4.78 7.08 10.56
N GLU A 13 4.90 8.13 9.73
CA GLU A 13 4.27 9.42 9.96
C GLU A 13 2.88 9.56 9.33
N GLY A 14 2.34 8.47 8.74
CA GLY A 14 1.01 8.45 8.16
C GLY A 14 -0.08 8.80 9.17
N TYR A 15 -1.15 9.41 8.72
CA TYR A 15 -2.23 9.88 9.56
C TYR A 15 -3.62 9.52 9.02
N VAL A 16 -4.62 9.54 9.91
CA VAL A 16 -6.04 9.52 9.55
C VAL A 16 -6.71 10.78 10.11
N LYS A 17 -7.67 11.32 9.36
CA LYS A 17 -8.44 12.49 9.80
C LYS A 17 -9.39 12.07 10.92
N ALA A 18 -9.56 12.96 11.91
CA ALA A 18 -10.57 12.79 12.93
C ALA A 18 -11.96 12.74 12.31
N ALA A 19 -12.82 11.87 12.87
CA ALA A 19 -14.14 11.60 12.32
C ALA A 19 -15.26 12.45 12.94
N GLY A 20 -14.92 13.43 13.77
CA GLY A 20 -15.87 14.32 14.45
C GLY A 20 -16.41 13.77 15.78
N ALA A 21 -15.83 12.71 16.34
CA ALA A 21 -16.19 12.21 17.64
C ALA A 21 -15.77 13.21 18.75
N TRP A 22 -16.47 13.19 19.87
CA TRP A 22 -16.19 14.14 20.97
C TRP A 22 -14.76 14.06 21.52
N TYR A 23 -14.15 12.87 21.50
CA TYR A 23 -12.78 12.65 21.97
C TYR A 23 -11.70 13.13 20.98
N ASP A 24 -12.06 13.47 19.76
CA ASP A 24 -11.10 13.90 18.73
C ASP A 24 -10.37 15.18 19.12
N LYS A 25 -11.04 16.07 19.87
CA LYS A 25 -10.42 17.31 20.35
C LYS A 25 -9.33 17.06 21.39
N ILE A 26 -9.42 15.94 22.10
CA ILE A 26 -8.47 15.57 23.17
C ILE A 26 -7.29 14.78 22.60
N PHE A 27 -7.54 13.82 21.72
CA PHE A 27 -6.54 12.84 21.28
C PHE A 27 -5.95 13.11 19.90
N SER A 28 -6.62 13.91 19.06
CA SER A 28 -6.08 14.25 17.75
C SER A 28 -5.22 15.51 17.81
N VAL A 29 -4.26 15.62 16.86
CA VAL A 29 -3.46 16.82 16.68
C VAL A 29 -3.89 17.47 15.37
N ASN A 30 -4.44 18.68 15.42
CA ASN A 30 -4.97 19.39 14.24
C ASN A 30 -6.01 18.57 13.47
N GLY A 31 -6.86 17.82 14.18
CA GLY A 31 -7.88 16.98 13.59
C GLY A 31 -7.35 15.71 12.92
N LYS A 32 -6.12 15.30 13.23
CA LYS A 32 -5.48 14.12 12.66
C LYS A 32 -4.89 13.22 13.72
N TYR A 33 -5.01 11.92 13.51
CA TYR A 33 -4.33 10.90 14.32
C TYR A 33 -3.13 10.37 13.52
N ARG A 34 -1.94 10.39 14.10
CA ARG A 34 -0.76 9.77 13.50
C ARG A 34 -0.72 8.30 13.88
N VAL A 35 -1.12 7.45 12.95
CA VAL A 35 -1.23 6.01 13.18
C VAL A 35 -0.24 5.20 12.34
N GLY A 36 0.50 5.89 11.45
CA GLY A 36 1.31 5.21 10.46
C GLY A 36 0.46 4.63 9.33
N HIS A 37 1.12 4.22 8.28
CA HIS A 37 0.48 3.54 7.14
C HIS A 37 1.44 2.50 6.59
N SER A 38 0.90 1.37 6.16
CA SER A 38 1.69 0.32 5.53
C SER A 38 1.00 -0.19 4.28
N ALA A 39 1.80 -0.69 3.37
CA ALA A 39 1.33 -1.24 2.10
C ALA A 39 2.27 -2.34 1.63
N ALA A 40 1.87 -3.05 0.59
CA ALA A 40 2.71 -4.02 -0.07
C ALA A 40 2.63 -3.84 -1.58
N VAL A 41 3.77 -3.98 -2.25
CA VAL A 41 3.82 -4.08 -3.71
C VAL A 41 4.21 -5.50 -4.06
N LEU A 42 3.34 -6.20 -4.78
CA LEU A 42 3.58 -7.55 -5.26
C LEU A 42 4.09 -7.48 -6.70
N ILE A 43 5.25 -8.06 -6.97
CA ILE A 43 5.85 -8.00 -8.29
C ILE A 43 5.79 -9.37 -8.95
N ASN A 44 5.10 -9.41 -10.09
CA ASN A 44 5.10 -10.55 -10.99
C ASN A 44 6.25 -10.38 -11.98
N SER A 45 7.33 -11.15 -11.78
CA SER A 45 8.53 -11.05 -12.62
C SER A 45 8.28 -11.45 -14.06
N LYS A 46 7.40 -12.42 -14.29
CA LYS A 46 7.06 -12.90 -15.62
C LYS A 46 6.37 -11.82 -16.45
N GLU A 47 5.48 -11.03 -15.80
CA GLU A 47 4.77 -9.93 -16.45
C GLU A 47 5.53 -8.61 -16.39
N SER A 48 6.60 -8.54 -15.60
CA SER A 48 7.31 -7.27 -15.28
C SER A 48 6.35 -6.23 -14.72
N LYS A 49 5.40 -6.66 -13.89
CA LYS A 49 4.36 -5.78 -13.36
C LYS A 49 4.35 -5.76 -11.84
N ALA A 50 4.21 -4.57 -11.30
CA ALA A 50 4.05 -4.32 -9.87
C ALA A 50 2.58 -4.00 -9.56
N TYR A 51 2.07 -4.62 -8.50
CA TYR A 51 0.68 -4.45 -8.03
C TYR A 51 0.72 -3.90 -6.61
N TYR A 52 0.15 -2.72 -6.41
CA TYR A 52 0.06 -2.06 -5.10
C TYR A 52 -1.20 -2.50 -4.36
N PHE A 53 -1.04 -2.83 -3.08
CA PHE A 53 -2.16 -3.14 -2.18
C PHE A 53 -1.96 -2.44 -0.84
N ASP A 54 -3.01 -1.82 -0.34
CA ASP A 54 -3.05 -1.35 1.04
C ASP A 54 -4.45 -1.54 1.64
N PHE A 55 -4.54 -1.41 2.95
CA PHE A 55 -5.81 -1.46 3.68
C PHE A 55 -5.98 -0.16 4.44
N GLY A 56 -7.17 0.42 4.37
CA GLY A 56 -7.47 1.66 5.07
C GLY A 56 -8.92 2.08 4.97
N ARG A 57 -9.22 3.23 5.55
CA ARG A 57 -10.55 3.82 5.59
C ARG A 57 -10.86 4.61 4.32
N TYR A 58 -10.80 3.98 3.18
CA TYR A 58 -11.06 4.62 1.89
C TYR A 58 -12.56 4.67 1.62
N HIS A 59 -13.21 5.80 1.96
CA HIS A 59 -14.64 6.03 1.81
C HIS A 59 -15.50 5.00 2.58
N THR A 60 -15.02 4.57 3.74
CA THR A 60 -15.73 3.63 4.61
C THR A 60 -16.17 4.32 5.90
N PRO A 61 -17.22 3.82 6.59
CA PRO A 61 -17.59 4.31 7.91
C PRO A 61 -16.47 4.08 8.95
N VAL A 62 -16.55 4.80 10.06
CA VAL A 62 -15.64 4.61 11.20
C VAL A 62 -15.69 3.15 11.68
N GLY A 63 -14.55 2.55 11.92
CA GLY A 63 -14.43 1.15 12.34
C GLY A 63 -14.43 0.16 11.19
N TYR A 64 -14.47 0.64 9.95
CA TYR A 64 -14.40 -0.20 8.75
C TYR A 64 -13.27 0.26 7.85
N GLY A 65 -12.71 -0.69 7.13
CA GLY A 65 -11.70 -0.44 6.11
C GLY A 65 -11.92 -1.34 4.91
N ARG A 66 -11.15 -1.12 3.87
CA ARG A 66 -11.15 -1.96 2.67
C ARG A 66 -9.75 -2.06 2.06
N VAL A 67 -9.51 -3.13 1.35
CA VAL A 67 -8.30 -3.27 0.54
C VAL A 67 -8.46 -2.45 -0.74
N ARG A 68 -7.43 -1.70 -1.06
CA ARG A 68 -7.36 -0.86 -2.24
C ARG A 68 -6.22 -1.30 -3.15
N ASP A 69 -6.43 -1.22 -4.45
CA ASP A 69 -5.43 -1.49 -5.48
C ASP A 69 -5.66 -0.62 -6.72
N GLU A 70 -4.97 -0.91 -7.82
CA GLU A 70 -5.10 -0.17 -9.07
C GLU A 70 -6.48 -0.26 -9.72
N GLU A 71 -7.25 -1.32 -9.44
CA GLU A 71 -8.61 -1.45 -9.98
C GLU A 71 -9.60 -0.54 -9.25
N THR A 72 -9.43 -0.38 -7.94
CA THR A 72 -10.28 0.50 -7.13
C THR A 72 -9.84 1.95 -7.21
N ASP A 73 -8.55 2.19 -7.47
CA ASP A 73 -7.95 3.52 -7.52
C ASP A 73 -6.89 3.56 -8.63
N PRO A 74 -7.24 4.06 -9.83
CA PRO A 74 -6.33 4.04 -10.98
C PRO A 74 -5.02 4.79 -10.80
N ASP A 75 -4.91 5.71 -9.84
CA ASP A 75 -3.65 6.39 -9.54
C ASP A 75 -2.59 5.43 -9.00
N LEU A 76 -3.00 4.24 -8.55
CA LEU A 76 -2.09 3.24 -7.98
C LEU A 76 -1.45 2.33 -9.02
N VAL A 77 -1.64 2.61 -10.30
CA VAL A 77 -0.92 1.92 -11.37
C VAL A 77 0.54 2.31 -11.29
N LEU A 78 1.41 1.32 -11.13
CA LEU A 78 2.85 1.54 -11.00
C LEU A 78 3.58 1.40 -12.34
N PRO A 79 4.77 2.00 -12.49
CA PRO A 79 5.59 1.81 -13.68
C PRO A 79 5.94 0.35 -13.90
N LYS A 80 6.24 0.00 -15.16
CA LYS A 80 6.76 -1.33 -15.49
C LYS A 80 8.03 -1.61 -14.70
N VAL A 81 8.13 -2.81 -14.16
CA VAL A 81 9.29 -3.23 -13.38
C VAL A 81 10.40 -3.69 -14.31
N GLU A 82 11.60 -3.20 -14.09
CA GLU A 82 12.79 -3.62 -14.81
C GLU A 82 13.62 -4.52 -13.91
N ILE A 83 13.81 -5.78 -14.33
CA ILE A 83 14.56 -6.77 -13.56
C ILE A 83 15.77 -7.19 -14.39
N LYS A 84 16.97 -7.08 -13.81
CA LYS A 84 18.22 -7.52 -14.41
C LYS A 84 19.04 -8.27 -13.38
N SER A 85 19.54 -9.45 -13.76
CA SER A 85 20.38 -10.28 -12.87
C SER A 85 19.76 -10.53 -11.51
N GLY A 86 18.44 -10.75 -11.47
CA GLY A 86 17.71 -11.02 -10.23
C GLY A 86 17.47 -9.81 -9.35
N GLU A 87 17.71 -8.60 -9.86
CA GLU A 87 17.50 -7.36 -9.11
C GLU A 87 16.53 -6.41 -9.82
N ILE A 88 15.75 -5.69 -9.03
CA ILE A 88 14.87 -4.64 -9.55
C ILE A 88 15.70 -3.37 -9.75
N VAL A 89 15.97 -3.03 -11.00
CA VAL A 89 16.87 -1.90 -11.30
C VAL A 89 16.19 -0.54 -11.25
N ASN A 90 14.86 -0.48 -11.38
CA ASN A 90 14.09 0.77 -11.26
C ASN A 90 13.30 0.87 -9.95
N LEU A 91 13.76 0.23 -8.89
CA LEU A 91 13.11 0.28 -7.58
C LEU A 91 12.92 1.73 -7.10
N ASN A 92 13.95 2.57 -7.28
CA ASN A 92 13.87 3.96 -6.85
C ASN A 92 12.77 4.75 -7.58
N GLU A 93 12.57 4.52 -8.87
CA GLU A 93 11.48 5.12 -9.63
C GLU A 93 10.11 4.79 -9.03
N ILE A 94 9.90 3.53 -8.68
CA ILE A 94 8.66 3.05 -8.05
C ILE A 94 8.46 3.71 -6.69
N LEU A 95 9.50 3.74 -5.85
CA LEU A 95 9.42 4.31 -4.50
C LEU A 95 9.23 5.83 -4.52
N VAL A 96 9.87 6.54 -5.43
CA VAL A 96 9.69 7.99 -5.58
C VAL A 96 8.25 8.30 -5.97
N LEU A 97 7.69 7.55 -6.91
CA LEU A 97 6.29 7.73 -7.32
C LEU A 97 5.35 7.50 -6.14
N LEU A 98 5.53 6.41 -5.40
CA LEU A 98 4.71 6.11 -4.23
C LEU A 98 4.82 7.16 -3.13
N SER A 99 6.01 7.72 -2.93
CA SER A 99 6.21 8.77 -1.92
C SER A 99 5.51 10.09 -2.25
N LYS A 100 5.18 10.30 -3.53
CA LYS A 100 4.50 11.52 -4.01
C LYS A 100 3.00 11.38 -4.17
N LEU A 101 2.46 10.16 -4.11
CA LEU A 101 1.03 9.94 -4.28
C LEU A 101 0.27 10.41 -3.04
N LYS A 102 -0.54 11.45 -3.21
CA LYS A 102 -1.39 11.97 -2.14
C LYS A 102 -2.44 10.95 -1.67
N SER A 103 -2.85 10.08 -2.57
CA SER A 103 -3.86 9.06 -2.30
C SER A 103 -3.38 7.94 -1.39
N THR A 104 -2.08 7.78 -1.18
CA THR A 104 -1.54 6.70 -0.34
C THR A 104 -1.63 6.97 1.16
N HIS A 105 -2.12 8.15 1.57
CA HIS A 105 -2.11 8.59 2.97
C HIS A 105 -0.72 8.54 3.62
N GLY A 106 0.31 8.30 2.84
CA GLY A 106 1.68 8.34 3.28
C GLY A 106 2.12 9.79 3.49
N GLU A 107 2.67 10.09 4.65
CA GLU A 107 3.24 11.38 4.97
C GLU A 107 4.62 11.16 5.58
N GLY A 108 5.56 12.05 5.24
CA GLY A 108 6.91 11.93 5.73
C GLY A 108 7.71 10.87 4.99
N LYS A 109 8.59 10.19 5.72
CA LYS A 109 9.51 9.20 5.15
C LYS A 109 8.80 7.89 4.80
N LEU A 110 9.14 7.36 3.64
CA LEU A 110 8.75 6.03 3.21
C LEU A 110 9.92 5.07 3.44
N TYR A 111 9.64 3.99 4.15
CA TYR A 111 10.59 2.89 4.34
C TYR A 111 10.14 1.71 3.50
N ALA A 112 11.10 1.03 2.87
CA ALA A 112 10.82 -0.11 2.02
C ALA A 112 11.77 -1.26 2.32
N SER A 113 11.25 -2.48 2.29
CA SER A 113 12.03 -3.70 2.39
C SER A 113 11.65 -4.63 1.25
N VAL A 114 12.63 -5.11 0.50
CA VAL A 114 12.40 -6.00 -0.64
C VAL A 114 12.64 -7.44 -0.22
N LEU A 115 11.62 -8.26 -0.42
CA LEU A 115 11.70 -9.71 -0.24
C LEU A 115 11.77 -10.36 -1.62
N SER A 116 12.76 -11.22 -1.82
CA SER A 116 12.90 -12.02 -3.03
C SER A 116 12.57 -13.48 -2.77
N LYS A 117 12.60 -14.31 -3.81
CA LYS A 117 12.32 -15.75 -3.71
C LYS A 117 10.94 -16.05 -3.13
N VAL A 118 9.96 -15.22 -3.50
CA VAL A 118 8.56 -15.40 -3.13
C VAL A 118 7.76 -15.83 -4.36
N ASP A 119 6.58 -16.40 -4.14
CA ASP A 119 5.62 -16.67 -5.19
C ASP A 119 4.60 -15.53 -5.23
N PHE A 120 4.47 -14.88 -6.38
CA PHE A 120 3.51 -13.78 -6.57
C PHE A 120 2.07 -14.23 -6.41
N LEU A 121 1.72 -15.40 -6.91
CA LEU A 121 0.32 -15.79 -7.06
C LEU A 121 -0.40 -15.97 -5.74
N GLU A 122 0.24 -16.56 -4.76
CA GLU A 122 -0.38 -16.81 -3.45
C GLU A 122 -0.75 -15.51 -2.71
N PRO A 123 0.18 -14.56 -2.48
CA PRO A 123 -0.18 -13.30 -1.82
C PRO A 123 -1.13 -12.45 -2.67
N TYR A 124 -1.02 -12.50 -3.99
CA TYR A 124 -1.95 -11.79 -4.88
C TYR A 124 -3.39 -12.30 -4.71
N ASN A 125 -3.57 -13.61 -4.76
CA ASN A 125 -4.89 -14.23 -4.58
C ASN A 125 -5.47 -13.93 -3.20
N TYR A 126 -4.63 -13.93 -2.17
CA TYR A 126 -5.05 -13.56 -0.82
C TYR A 126 -5.53 -12.10 -0.74
N ALA A 127 -4.75 -11.18 -1.30
CA ALA A 127 -5.11 -9.76 -1.33
C ALA A 127 -6.44 -9.53 -2.06
N LYS A 128 -6.64 -10.18 -3.21
CA LYS A 128 -7.90 -10.09 -3.97
C LYS A 128 -9.07 -10.71 -3.20
N LYS A 129 -8.85 -11.79 -2.49
CA LYS A 129 -9.87 -12.40 -1.64
C LYS A 129 -10.34 -11.44 -0.55
N ILE A 130 -9.42 -10.76 0.12
CA ILE A 130 -9.75 -9.77 1.13
C ILE A 130 -10.45 -8.55 0.50
N GLN A 131 -9.96 -8.08 -0.65
CA GLN A 131 -10.58 -6.98 -1.39
C GLN A 131 -12.04 -7.30 -1.75
N ASN A 132 -12.32 -8.52 -2.19
CA ASN A 132 -13.66 -8.94 -2.59
C ASN A 132 -14.67 -8.96 -1.43
N LYS A 133 -14.20 -8.94 -0.19
CA LYS A 133 -15.08 -8.79 0.98
C LYS A 133 -15.64 -7.38 1.12
N GLY A 134 -15.09 -6.41 0.37
CA GLY A 134 -15.50 -5.01 0.48
C GLY A 134 -15.11 -4.38 1.81
N MET A 135 -16.08 -3.77 2.50
CA MET A 135 -15.85 -3.17 3.81
C MET A 135 -15.65 -4.25 4.88
N ILE A 136 -14.59 -4.12 5.66
CA ILE A 136 -14.25 -5.04 6.75
C ILE A 136 -14.21 -4.25 8.05
N LYS A 137 -14.90 -4.73 9.06
CA LYS A 137 -14.88 -4.15 10.40
C LYS A 137 -13.55 -4.48 11.10
N TYR A 138 -12.97 -3.50 11.75
CA TYR A 138 -11.75 -3.68 12.54
C TYR A 138 -11.85 -3.06 13.92
#